data_7205daf5c664e25db40ba322daf2529d
#
_entry.id   7205daf5c664e25db40ba322daf2529d
#
_cell.length_a   1.000
_cell.length_b   1.000
_cell.length_c   1.000
_cell.angle_alpha   90.00
_cell.angle_beta   90.00
_cell.angle_gamma   90.00
#
_symmetry.space_group_name_H-M   'P 1'
#
loop_
_entity.id
_entity.type
_entity.pdbx_description
1 polymer ?
#
loop_
_entity_poly.entity_id
_entity_poly.type
_entity_poly.pdbx_seq_one_letter_code
_entity_poly.pdbx_strand_id
1 'polypeptide(L)'
;MHLEHVNLTVSNVERSIAFYARLLGATVRWRGTTSAGAPAVHIGGDDWYLALFQGAPAPVVIDYDRVGFNHFGVAVDDLDAAKRALTELGADIHYEPEYDPGRRVYFLDPDGYEVELVQYAKV
;
A
#
# COMPACT_ATOMS: atom_id res chain seq x y z
N MET A 1 -2.01 -20.62 -7.52
CA MET A 1 -2.71 -19.86 -6.45
C MET A 1 -1.78 -18.77 -5.95
N HIS A 2 -2.30 -17.57 -5.77
CA HIS A 2 -1.53 -16.44 -5.22
C HIS A 2 -2.50 -15.47 -4.51
N LEU A 3 -1.97 -14.64 -3.63
CA LEU A 3 -2.75 -13.56 -3.03
C LEU A 3 -3.03 -12.52 -4.12
N GLU A 4 -4.29 -12.24 -4.39
CA GLU A 4 -4.69 -11.36 -5.49
C GLU A 4 -4.83 -9.90 -5.05
N HIS A 5 -5.49 -9.65 -3.91
CA HIS A 5 -5.79 -8.28 -3.49
C HIS A 5 -5.84 -8.13 -1.98
N VAL A 6 -5.76 -6.88 -1.56
CA VAL A 6 -6.02 -6.43 -0.19
C VAL A 6 -7.11 -5.38 -0.27
N ASN A 7 -8.09 -5.45 0.64
CA ASN A 7 -9.16 -4.47 0.71
C ASN A 7 -8.92 -3.51 1.88
N LEU A 8 -8.89 -2.22 1.57
CA LEU A 8 -8.67 -1.15 2.54
C LEU A 8 -9.81 -0.14 2.45
N THR A 9 -10.31 0.30 3.60
CA THR A 9 -11.15 1.49 3.66
C THR A 9 -10.24 2.70 3.85
N VAL A 10 -10.38 3.69 2.96
CA VAL A 10 -9.56 4.91 2.93
C VAL A 10 -10.46 6.13 3.05
N SER A 11 -9.92 7.25 3.51
CA SER A 11 -10.72 8.47 3.69
C SER A 11 -10.95 9.22 2.38
N ASN A 12 -10.08 9.02 1.37
CA ASN A 12 -10.16 9.70 0.08
C ASN A 12 -9.53 8.82 -1.00
N VAL A 13 -10.36 8.17 -1.83
CA VAL A 13 -9.86 7.23 -2.85
C VAL A 13 -8.96 7.93 -3.88
N GLU A 14 -9.24 9.17 -4.26
CA GLU A 14 -8.42 9.88 -5.26
C GLU A 14 -7.03 10.19 -4.71
N ARG A 15 -6.91 10.54 -3.44
CA ARG A 15 -5.61 10.72 -2.78
C ARG A 15 -4.82 9.41 -2.76
N SER A 16 -5.46 8.31 -2.40
CA SER A 16 -4.81 6.99 -2.37
C SER A 16 -4.39 6.53 -3.77
N ILE A 17 -5.23 6.78 -4.79
CA ILE A 17 -4.87 6.49 -6.18
C ILE A 17 -3.59 7.25 -6.57
N ALA A 18 -3.53 8.55 -6.31
CA ALA A 18 -2.36 9.37 -6.66
C ALA A 18 -1.11 8.86 -5.94
N PHE A 19 -1.22 8.51 -4.67
CA PHE A 19 -0.12 7.99 -3.86
C PHE A 19 0.43 6.68 -4.43
N TYR A 20 -0.42 5.69 -4.63
CA TYR A 20 0.02 4.37 -5.09
C TYR A 20 0.40 4.35 -6.58
N ALA A 21 -0.22 5.20 -7.40
CA ALA A 21 0.21 5.38 -8.79
C ALA A 21 1.65 5.89 -8.85
N ARG A 22 1.99 6.90 -8.03
CA ARG A 22 3.33 7.47 -7.99
C ARG A 22 4.35 6.49 -7.41
N LEU A 23 3.98 5.78 -6.34
CA LEU A 23 4.89 4.89 -5.63
C LEU A 23 5.12 3.57 -6.36
N LEU A 24 4.06 2.93 -6.85
CA LEU A 24 4.07 1.55 -7.35
C LEU A 24 3.79 1.45 -8.85
N GLY A 25 3.48 2.55 -9.52
CA GLY A 25 3.01 2.50 -10.89
C GLY A 25 1.63 1.85 -11.02
N ALA A 26 0.87 1.80 -9.93
CA ALA A 26 -0.46 1.21 -9.93
C ALA A 26 -1.40 1.99 -10.84
N THR A 27 -2.24 1.28 -11.59
CA THR A 27 -3.25 1.88 -12.48
C THR A 27 -4.65 1.50 -12.02
N VAL A 28 -5.62 2.35 -12.35
CA VAL A 28 -7.02 2.05 -12.05
C VAL A 28 -7.48 0.91 -12.95
N ARG A 29 -7.95 -0.18 -12.32
CA ARG A 29 -8.47 -1.36 -13.02
C ARG A 29 -9.99 -1.33 -13.10
N TRP A 30 -10.64 -0.73 -12.12
CA TRP A 30 -12.09 -0.68 -12.01
C TRP A 30 -12.53 0.46 -11.08
N ARG A 31 -13.67 1.08 -11.38
CA ARG A 31 -14.33 2.06 -10.52
C ARG A 31 -15.79 1.68 -10.34
N GLY A 32 -16.31 1.90 -9.15
CA GLY A 32 -17.70 1.65 -8.83
C GLY A 32 -18.09 2.28 -7.50
N THR A 33 -19.07 1.67 -6.86
CA THR A 33 -19.56 2.10 -5.56
C THR A 33 -19.68 0.92 -4.60
N THR A 34 -19.56 1.20 -3.30
CA THR A 34 -19.86 0.22 -2.24
C THR A 34 -21.35 0.01 -2.12
N SER A 35 -21.77 -0.99 -1.34
CA SER A 35 -23.19 -1.20 -1.02
C SER A 35 -23.83 -0.01 -0.31
N ALA A 36 -23.03 0.81 0.38
CA ALA A 36 -23.48 2.05 1.01
C ALA A 36 -23.47 3.27 0.05
N GLY A 37 -23.12 3.08 -1.22
CA GLY A 37 -23.09 4.15 -2.22
C GLY A 37 -21.82 5.00 -2.20
N ALA A 38 -20.78 4.62 -1.46
CA ALA A 38 -19.52 5.34 -1.42
C ALA A 38 -18.63 4.94 -2.60
N PRO A 39 -17.65 5.80 -3.01
CA PRO A 39 -16.71 5.45 -4.06
C PRO A 39 -15.92 4.19 -3.72
N ALA A 40 -15.72 3.33 -4.72
CA ALA A 40 -14.89 2.14 -4.65
C ALA A 40 -14.02 2.07 -5.90
N VAL A 41 -12.77 1.63 -5.75
CA VAL A 41 -11.84 1.55 -6.85
C VAL A 41 -10.90 0.36 -6.66
N HIS A 42 -10.52 -0.29 -7.76
CA HIS A 42 -9.42 -1.26 -7.77
C HIS A 42 -8.24 -0.63 -8.51
N ILE A 43 -7.09 -0.57 -7.83
CA ILE A 43 -5.84 -0.07 -8.42
C ILE A 43 -4.76 -1.13 -8.28
N GLY A 44 -3.93 -1.30 -9.29
CA GLY A 44 -2.86 -2.27 -9.21
C GLY A 44 -2.17 -2.54 -10.53
N GLY A 45 -1.69 -3.77 -10.67
CA GLY A 45 -1.06 -4.30 -11.87
C GLY A 45 -1.91 -5.38 -12.53
N ASP A 46 -1.27 -6.26 -13.32
CA ASP A 46 -2.00 -7.26 -14.10
C ASP A 46 -2.58 -8.37 -13.23
N ASP A 47 -1.90 -8.76 -12.16
CA ASP A 47 -2.24 -9.92 -11.34
C ASP A 47 -2.40 -9.61 -9.85
N TRP A 48 -2.42 -8.32 -9.49
CA TRP A 48 -2.62 -7.88 -8.12
C TRP A 48 -3.36 -6.54 -8.10
N TYR A 49 -4.08 -6.27 -7.02
CA TYR A 49 -4.66 -4.94 -6.82
C TYR A 49 -4.97 -4.64 -5.36
N LEU A 50 -5.14 -3.37 -5.07
CA LEU A 50 -5.73 -2.86 -3.84
C LEU A 50 -7.18 -2.50 -4.15
N ALA A 51 -8.10 -3.06 -3.37
CA ALA A 51 -9.52 -2.68 -3.42
C ALA A 51 -9.74 -1.59 -2.37
N LEU A 52 -9.97 -0.36 -2.81
CA LEU A 52 -10.11 0.81 -1.95
C LEU A 52 -11.58 1.21 -1.86
N PHE A 53 -12.11 1.22 -0.65
CA PHE A 53 -13.46 1.71 -0.35
C PHE A 53 -13.34 3.02 0.40
N GLN A 54 -14.10 4.05 -0.01
CA GLN A 54 -14.10 5.32 0.70
C GLN A 54 -15.00 5.25 1.93
N GLY A 55 -14.47 5.66 3.06
CA GLY A 55 -15.18 5.70 4.34
C GLY A 55 -14.81 6.92 5.16
N ALA A 56 -15.41 7.04 6.33
CA ALA A 56 -15.11 8.12 7.26
C ALA A 56 -13.68 8.01 7.79
N PRO A 57 -12.95 9.12 7.95
CA PRO A 57 -11.61 9.10 8.55
C PRO A 57 -11.65 8.52 9.96
N ALA A 58 -10.69 7.64 10.25
CA ALA A 58 -10.50 7.06 11.56
C ALA A 58 -9.03 6.67 11.72
N PRO A 59 -8.48 6.66 12.95
CA PRO A 59 -7.12 6.18 13.16
C PRO A 59 -7.01 4.69 12.82
N VAL A 60 -5.94 4.32 12.12
CA VAL A 60 -5.56 2.92 11.94
C VAL A 60 -4.70 2.51 13.13
N VAL A 61 -5.14 1.50 13.87
CA VAL A 61 -4.41 1.00 15.03
C VAL A 61 -3.66 -0.25 14.62
N ILE A 62 -2.33 -0.21 14.75
CA ILE A 62 -1.44 -1.34 14.46
C ILE A 62 -0.86 -1.81 15.79
N ASP A 63 -1.08 -3.08 16.12
CA ASP A 63 -0.59 -3.68 17.35
C ASP A 63 -0.13 -5.10 17.06
N TYR A 64 1.19 -5.28 17.01
CA TYR A 64 1.82 -6.58 16.69
C TYR A 64 1.64 -7.61 17.80
N ASP A 65 1.23 -7.19 19.00
CA ASP A 65 1.06 -8.08 20.15
C ASP A 65 -0.38 -8.60 20.29
N ARG A 66 -1.29 -8.15 19.44
CA ARG A 66 -2.70 -8.54 19.48
C ARG A 66 -3.15 -9.12 18.16
N VAL A 67 -4.15 -9.98 18.22
CA VAL A 67 -4.78 -10.50 17.00
C VAL A 67 -5.34 -9.35 16.19
N GLY A 68 -4.87 -9.21 14.94
CA GLY A 68 -5.27 -8.15 14.03
C GLY A 68 -4.40 -8.11 12.79
N PHE A 69 -4.76 -7.24 11.86
CA PHE A 69 -3.99 -7.01 10.64
C PHE A 69 -2.85 -6.02 10.95
N ASN A 70 -1.63 -6.31 10.51
CA ASN A 70 -0.47 -5.45 10.75
C ASN A 70 -0.10 -4.63 9.51
N HIS A 71 0.29 -5.29 8.43
CA HIS A 71 0.73 -4.64 7.20
C HIS A 71 0.61 -5.59 6.02
N PHE A 72 0.79 -5.06 4.83
CA PHE A 72 0.99 -5.86 3.63
C PHE A 72 2.29 -5.46 2.96
N GLY A 73 2.87 -6.40 2.21
CA GLY A 73 4.15 -6.22 1.53
C GLY A 73 4.01 -6.26 0.02
N VAL A 74 4.79 -5.43 -0.65
CA VAL A 74 4.85 -5.35 -2.11
C VAL A 74 6.30 -5.54 -2.54
N ALA A 75 6.54 -6.49 -3.45
CA ALA A 75 7.85 -6.65 -4.05
C ALA A 75 8.03 -5.60 -5.15
N VAL A 76 9.16 -4.90 -5.10
CA VAL A 76 9.51 -3.87 -6.07
C VAL A 76 10.83 -4.20 -6.75
N ASP A 77 11.03 -3.69 -7.97
CA ASP A 77 12.26 -3.93 -8.72
C ASP A 77 13.39 -2.97 -8.33
N ASP A 78 13.05 -1.76 -7.89
CA ASP A 78 14.02 -0.72 -7.55
C ASP A 78 13.60 -0.01 -6.25
N LEU A 79 14.11 -0.50 -5.14
CA LEU A 79 13.78 0.04 -3.82
C LEU A 79 14.30 1.47 -3.64
N ASP A 80 15.46 1.80 -4.21
CA ASP A 80 16.00 3.16 -4.09
C ASP A 80 15.11 4.17 -4.80
N ALA A 81 14.57 3.83 -5.97
CA ALA A 81 13.59 4.67 -6.66
C ALA A 81 12.30 4.83 -5.84
N ALA A 82 11.82 3.75 -5.23
CA ALA A 82 10.65 3.79 -4.35
C ALA A 82 10.89 4.68 -3.12
N LYS A 83 12.08 4.62 -2.53
CA LYS A 83 12.45 5.48 -1.39
C LYS A 83 12.43 6.96 -1.79
N ARG A 84 12.93 7.30 -2.99
CA ARG A 84 12.86 8.67 -3.51
C ARG A 84 11.41 9.12 -3.70
N ALA A 85 10.55 8.25 -4.24
CA ALA A 85 9.13 8.55 -4.40
C ALA A 85 8.44 8.77 -3.05
N LEU A 86 8.75 7.97 -2.03
CA LEU A 86 8.22 8.16 -0.68
C LEU A 86 8.60 9.53 -0.11
N THR A 87 9.85 9.95 -0.29
CA THR A 87 10.32 11.28 0.14
C THR A 87 9.52 12.38 -0.56
N GLU A 88 9.34 12.29 -1.87
CA GLU A 88 8.56 13.27 -2.65
C GLU A 88 7.09 13.31 -2.23
N LEU A 89 6.54 12.17 -1.83
CA LEU A 89 5.15 12.05 -1.36
C LEU A 89 4.98 12.49 0.09
N GLY A 90 6.07 12.81 0.79
CA GLY A 90 6.04 13.18 2.20
C GLY A 90 5.76 12.01 3.15
N ALA A 91 5.97 10.78 2.69
CA ALA A 91 5.78 9.58 3.51
C ALA A 91 7.11 9.17 4.12
N ASP A 92 7.17 9.12 5.45
CA ASP A 92 8.39 8.79 6.17
C ASP A 92 8.57 7.28 6.29
N ILE A 93 9.78 6.81 5.98
CA ILE A 93 10.20 5.45 6.28
C ILE A 93 10.48 5.40 7.78
N HIS A 94 9.73 4.57 8.51
CA HIS A 94 9.87 4.46 9.95
C HIS A 94 10.65 3.22 10.40
N TYR A 95 10.89 2.27 9.47
CA TYR A 95 11.67 1.08 9.76
C TYR A 95 12.34 0.58 8.48
N GLU A 96 13.63 0.30 8.56
CA GLU A 96 14.44 -0.18 7.44
C GLU A 96 15.38 -1.28 7.94
N PRO A 97 14.84 -2.52 8.12
CA PRO A 97 15.65 -3.60 8.68
C PRO A 97 16.67 -4.13 7.67
N GLU A 98 17.84 -4.49 8.17
CA GLU A 98 18.89 -5.13 7.39
C GLU A 98 18.92 -6.62 7.74
N TYR A 99 18.30 -7.46 6.88
CA TYR A 99 18.40 -8.92 7.01
C TYR A 99 18.10 -9.58 5.66
N ASP A 100 18.71 -10.74 5.42
CA ASP A 100 18.44 -11.54 4.24
C ASP A 100 17.17 -12.38 4.41
N PRO A 101 16.48 -12.71 3.29
CA PRO A 101 16.76 -12.22 1.95
C PRO A 101 16.06 -10.87 1.69
N GLY A 102 16.72 -10.03 0.87
CA GLY A 102 16.12 -8.80 0.36
C GLY A 102 16.32 -7.59 1.24
N ARG A 103 16.13 -6.44 0.63
CA ARG A 103 16.13 -5.13 1.29
C ARG A 103 14.68 -4.71 1.50
N ARG A 104 14.38 -4.10 2.64
CA ARG A 104 12.99 -3.77 3.02
C ARG A 104 12.90 -2.38 3.60
N VAL A 105 11.77 -1.71 3.36
CA VAL A 105 11.41 -0.48 4.05
C VAL A 105 9.94 -0.55 4.46
N TYR A 106 9.61 0.06 5.58
CA TYR A 106 8.25 0.18 6.10
C TYR A 106 7.87 1.64 6.21
N PHE A 107 6.67 1.96 5.76
CA PHE A 107 6.14 3.32 5.82
C PHE A 107 4.63 3.27 6.10
N LEU A 108 4.06 4.44 6.41
CA LEU A 108 2.61 4.59 6.54
C LEU A 108 2.05 5.26 5.28
N ASP A 109 0.95 4.72 4.77
CA ASP A 109 0.24 5.34 3.66
C ASP A 109 -0.56 6.57 4.14
N PRO A 110 -1.27 7.31 3.25
CA PRO A 110 -1.98 8.53 3.66
C PRO A 110 -3.00 8.36 4.77
N ASP A 111 -3.56 7.16 4.96
CA ASP A 111 -4.53 6.88 6.03
C ASP A 111 -3.90 6.26 7.27
N GLY A 112 -2.61 5.95 7.23
CA GLY A 112 -1.90 5.33 8.35
C GLY A 112 -1.79 3.80 8.26
N TYR A 113 -2.10 3.20 7.13
CA TYR A 113 -1.83 1.77 6.92
C TYR A 113 -0.33 1.55 6.75
N GLU A 114 0.21 0.57 7.48
CA GLU A 114 1.61 0.20 7.33
C GLU A 114 1.81 -0.64 6.07
N VAL A 115 2.80 -0.29 5.28
CA VAL A 115 3.16 -0.98 4.05
C VAL A 115 4.64 -1.30 4.08
N GLU A 116 4.99 -2.50 3.64
CA GLU A 116 6.36 -2.94 3.45
C GLU A 116 6.67 -2.99 1.95
N LEU A 117 7.81 -2.44 1.55
CA LEU A 117 8.36 -2.68 0.21
C LEU A 117 9.58 -3.55 0.34
N VAL A 118 9.71 -4.54 -0.54
CA VAL A 118 10.83 -5.46 -0.53
C VAL A 118 11.41 -5.60 -1.94
N GLN A 119 12.75 -5.52 -2.02
CA GLN A 119 13.49 -5.83 -3.24
C GLN A 119 14.36 -7.05 -2.96
N TYR A 120 14.12 -8.13 -3.70
CA TYR A 120 14.97 -9.30 -3.62
C TYR A 120 16.14 -9.18 -4.58
N ALA A 121 17.27 -9.77 -4.21
CA ALA A 121 18.41 -9.85 -5.10
C ALA A 121 18.04 -10.64 -6.36
N LYS A 122 18.46 -10.16 -7.52
CA LYS A 122 18.32 -10.90 -8.77
C LYS A 122 19.30 -12.07 -8.80
N VAL A 123 18.82 -13.22 -9.18
CA VAL A 123 19.62 -14.43 -9.30
C VAL A 123 20.07 -14.59 -10.75
#